data_27e188cc66a9cea4c46718ec8fb40da8
#
_entry.id   27e188cc66a9cea4c46718ec8fb40da8
#
_cell.length_a   1.000
_cell.length_b   1.000
_cell.length_c   1.000
_cell.angle_alpha   90.00
_cell.angle_beta   90.00
_cell.angle_gamma   90.00
#
_symmetry.space_group_name_H-M   'P 1'
#
loop_
_entity.id
_entity.type
_entity.pdbx_description
1 polymer ?
#
loop_
_entity_poly.entity_id
_entity_poly.type
_entity_poly.pdbx_seq_one_letter_code
_entity_poly.pdbx_strand_id
1 'polypeptide(L)'
;MSDHEPALTLRPALSADEAFLFDLRKATMTEHLARAGDASDDAEHRARVLHRYDTARVICIDGAPAGLLKAHRTDTEWVVMQLQISAEHQGRGIGERVLHTVLQAAQMEALPVTLKVLKGNPAKRLYERLGFETIGEDDRQFHMRRAPRASAETCLLYTSDAADE
;
A
#
# COMPACT_ATOMS: atom_id res chain seq x y z
N MET A 1 -12.72 -24.41 14.00
CA MET A 1 -12.46 -23.82 13.85
C MET A 1 -12.48 -22.96 13.20
N SER A 2 -12.12 -22.60 13.09
CA SER A 2 -12.55 -21.60 12.76
C SER A 2 -11.98 -21.02 11.68
N ASP A 3 -12.65 -20.58 10.86
CA ASP A 3 -12.27 -19.91 9.75
C ASP A 3 -12.08 -18.49 10.06
N HIS A 4 -11.68 -18.20 11.20
CA HIS A 4 -11.48 -16.86 11.67
C HIS A 4 -10.40 -16.18 10.85
N GLU A 5 -10.74 -15.05 10.25
CA GLU A 5 -9.79 -14.25 9.52
C GLU A 5 -8.97 -13.45 10.53
N PRO A 6 -7.64 -13.36 10.36
CA PRO A 6 -6.83 -12.61 11.32
C PRO A 6 -7.30 -11.18 11.43
N ALA A 7 -7.26 -10.63 12.61
CA ALA A 7 -7.65 -9.25 12.85
C ALA A 7 -6.57 -8.32 12.31
N LEU A 8 -6.93 -7.47 11.38
CA LEU A 8 -6.02 -6.51 10.77
C LEU A 8 -6.33 -5.12 11.31
N THR A 9 -5.32 -4.46 11.84
CA THR A 9 -5.47 -3.11 12.33
C THR A 9 -4.35 -2.24 11.79
N LEU A 10 -4.60 -0.94 11.75
CA LEU A 10 -3.61 0.05 11.39
C LEU A 10 -3.49 1.02 12.55
N ARG A 11 -2.28 1.27 13.00
CA ARG A 11 -2.08 2.25 14.07
C ARG A 11 -0.96 3.19 13.70
N PRO A 12 -0.98 4.44 14.20
CA PRO A 12 0.10 5.36 13.90
C PRO A 12 1.45 4.79 14.34
N ALA A 13 2.47 5.01 13.53
CA ALA A 13 3.81 4.56 13.89
C ALA A 13 4.36 5.46 14.98
N LEU A 14 5.05 4.84 15.93
CA LEU A 14 5.68 5.55 17.04
C LEU A 14 7.19 5.42 16.89
N SER A 15 7.93 6.22 17.67
CA SER A 15 9.39 6.14 17.60
C SER A 15 9.90 4.74 17.91
N ALA A 16 9.18 4.00 18.77
CA ALA A 16 9.58 2.65 19.11
C ALA A 16 9.47 1.68 17.92
N ASP A 17 8.76 2.08 16.86
CA ASP A 17 8.58 1.22 15.68
C ASP A 17 9.69 1.38 14.66
N GLU A 18 10.59 2.35 14.83
CA GLU A 18 11.57 2.65 13.79
C GLU A 18 12.46 1.46 13.45
N ALA A 19 12.89 0.72 14.46
CA ALA A 19 13.77 -0.42 14.22
C ALA A 19 13.05 -1.50 13.38
N PHE A 20 11.82 -1.79 13.74
CA PHE A 20 11.03 -2.76 12.99
C PHE A 20 10.84 -2.30 11.53
N LEU A 21 10.51 -1.04 11.34
CA LEU A 21 10.25 -0.52 10.00
C LEU A 21 11.52 -0.44 9.16
N PHE A 22 12.65 -0.15 9.79
CA PHE A 22 13.92 -0.15 9.10
C PHE A 22 14.25 -1.58 8.61
N ASP A 23 14.12 -2.57 9.49
CA ASP A 23 14.39 -3.95 9.12
C ASP A 23 13.43 -4.42 8.04
N LEU A 24 12.18 -4.04 8.15
CA LEU A 24 11.17 -4.39 7.16
C LEU A 24 11.54 -3.83 5.78
N ARG A 25 11.95 -2.57 5.74
CA ARG A 25 12.33 -1.98 4.46
C ARG A 25 13.53 -2.67 3.86
N LYS A 26 14.55 -2.97 4.67
CA LYS A 26 15.71 -3.65 4.15
C LYS A 26 15.33 -5.01 3.58
N ALA A 27 14.49 -5.74 4.30
CA ALA A 27 14.10 -7.08 3.85
C ALA A 27 13.25 -7.05 2.59
N THR A 28 12.36 -6.07 2.46
CA THR A 28 11.40 -6.08 1.36
C THR A 28 11.86 -5.27 0.15
N MET A 29 12.71 -4.26 0.35
CA MET A 29 13.04 -3.33 -0.72
C MET A 29 14.43 -3.53 -1.31
N THR A 30 15.35 -4.13 -0.57
CA THR A 30 16.72 -4.25 -1.06
C THR A 30 16.78 -4.99 -2.39
N GLU A 31 16.09 -6.11 -2.47
CA GLU A 31 16.10 -6.91 -3.70
C GLU A 31 15.45 -6.15 -4.85
N HIS A 32 14.34 -5.49 -4.58
CA HIS A 32 13.65 -4.74 -5.64
C HIS A 32 14.50 -3.58 -6.14
N LEU A 33 15.18 -2.89 -5.23
CA LEU A 33 16.03 -1.77 -5.63
C LEU A 33 17.21 -2.28 -6.44
N ALA A 34 17.79 -3.41 -6.07
CA ALA A 34 18.89 -3.97 -6.81
C ALA A 34 18.47 -4.34 -8.23
N ARG A 35 17.28 -4.93 -8.37
CA ARG A 35 16.77 -5.28 -9.69
C ARG A 35 16.49 -4.05 -10.54
N ALA A 36 16.13 -2.94 -9.91
CA ALA A 36 15.89 -1.70 -10.64
C ALA A 36 17.16 -0.92 -10.92
N GLY A 37 18.31 -1.46 -10.54
CA GLY A 37 19.56 -0.79 -10.76
C GLY A 37 19.91 0.23 -9.70
N ASP A 38 19.33 0.10 -8.53
CA ASP A 38 19.54 1.04 -7.44
C ASP A 38 20.07 0.28 -6.24
N ALA A 39 21.20 0.70 -5.70
CA ALA A 39 21.78 0.09 -4.52
C ALA A 39 21.73 1.10 -3.38
N SER A 40 20.92 0.82 -2.38
CA SER A 40 20.75 1.72 -1.25
C SER A 40 21.49 1.20 -0.03
N ASP A 41 22.09 2.08 0.75
CA ASP A 41 22.75 1.68 1.97
C ASP A 41 21.81 1.92 3.16
N ASP A 42 22.30 1.58 4.36
CA ASP A 42 21.49 1.67 5.55
C ASP A 42 21.03 3.10 5.85
N ALA A 43 21.88 4.08 5.57
CA ALA A 43 21.51 5.47 5.80
C ALA A 43 20.35 5.88 4.90
N GLU A 44 20.37 5.44 3.66
CA GLU A 44 19.28 5.73 2.74
C GLU A 44 17.99 5.04 3.16
N HIS A 45 18.10 3.78 3.59
CA HIS A 45 16.92 3.07 4.08
C HIS A 45 16.32 3.78 5.28
N ARG A 46 17.16 4.23 6.20
CA ARG A 46 16.67 4.92 7.38
C ARG A 46 16.02 6.25 7.00
N ALA A 47 16.61 6.99 6.06
CA ALA A 47 16.03 8.25 5.62
C ALA A 47 14.66 8.03 5.00
N ARG A 48 14.51 6.95 4.24
CA ARG A 48 13.22 6.66 3.63
C ARG A 48 12.18 6.25 4.65
N VAL A 49 12.57 5.50 5.68
CA VAL A 49 11.64 5.15 6.74
C VAL A 49 11.14 6.41 7.44
N LEU A 50 12.03 7.34 7.70
CA LEU A 50 11.68 8.55 8.44
C LEU A 50 10.96 9.60 7.59
N HIS A 51 11.07 9.51 6.27
CA HIS A 51 10.41 10.45 5.39
C HIS A 51 8.89 10.37 5.57
N ARG A 52 8.27 11.50 5.87
CA ARG A 52 6.83 11.57 6.11
C ARG A 52 6.37 10.54 7.13
N TYR A 53 7.16 10.41 8.19
CA TYR A 53 6.83 9.45 9.26
C TYR A 53 5.49 9.77 9.92
N ASP A 54 5.07 11.01 9.82
CA ASP A 54 3.77 11.44 10.33
C ASP A 54 2.61 10.73 9.64
N THR A 55 2.84 10.23 8.42
CA THR A 55 1.79 9.51 7.69
C THR A 55 1.90 8.00 7.85
N ALA A 56 2.90 7.53 8.57
CA ALA A 56 3.17 6.08 8.66
C ALA A 56 2.22 5.41 9.63
N ARG A 57 1.72 4.24 9.22
CA ARG A 57 0.91 3.39 10.07
C ARG A 57 1.49 2.00 10.06
N VAL A 58 1.57 1.40 11.24
CA VAL A 58 2.02 0.03 11.35
C VAL A 58 0.83 -0.87 11.10
N ILE A 59 1.00 -1.82 10.19
CA ILE A 59 -0.01 -2.82 9.91
C ILE A 59 0.18 -3.92 10.93
N CYS A 60 -0.86 -4.23 11.70
CA CYS A 60 -0.78 -5.26 12.71
C CYS A 60 -1.75 -6.39 12.40
N ILE A 61 -1.30 -7.61 12.62
CA ILE A 61 -2.13 -8.79 12.46
C ILE A 61 -2.20 -9.44 13.82
N ASP A 62 -3.42 -9.50 14.37
CA ASP A 62 -3.66 -10.02 15.71
C ASP A 62 -2.77 -9.34 16.73
N GLY A 63 -2.55 -8.04 16.53
CA GLY A 63 -1.77 -7.25 17.48
C GLY A 63 -0.27 -7.21 17.24
N ALA A 64 0.24 -8.02 16.32
CA ALA A 64 1.68 -8.10 16.06
C ALA A 64 2.03 -7.30 14.81
N PRO A 65 3.12 -6.53 14.83
CA PRO A 65 3.53 -5.77 13.65
C PRO A 65 3.81 -6.68 12.45
N ALA A 66 3.22 -6.34 11.33
CA ALA A 66 3.35 -7.16 10.13
C ALA A 66 3.69 -6.35 8.90
N GLY A 67 3.64 -5.03 8.96
CA GLY A 67 3.94 -4.23 7.78
C GLY A 67 3.79 -2.75 8.03
N LEU A 68 3.87 -2.00 6.94
CA LEU A 68 3.86 -0.54 6.95
C LEU A 68 3.00 -0.02 5.83
N LEU A 69 2.18 0.97 6.15
CA LEU A 69 1.47 1.74 5.15
C LEU A 69 1.79 3.22 5.36
N LYS A 70 2.23 3.89 4.29
CA LYS A 70 2.31 5.35 4.29
C LYS A 70 1.39 5.85 3.21
N ALA A 71 0.38 6.59 3.61
CA ALA A 71 -0.57 7.17 2.66
C ALA A 71 -1.04 8.49 3.23
N HIS A 72 -1.30 9.44 2.34
CA HIS A 72 -1.83 10.72 2.76
C HIS A 72 -2.80 11.25 1.72
N ARG A 73 -3.62 12.19 2.14
CA ARG A 73 -4.63 12.79 1.30
C ARG A 73 -4.25 14.23 1.00
N THR A 74 -4.38 14.61 -0.26
CA THR A 74 -4.28 16.01 -0.65
C THR A 74 -5.68 16.48 -1.02
N ASP A 75 -5.80 17.70 -1.49
CA ASP A 75 -7.11 18.20 -1.90
C ASP A 75 -7.66 17.46 -3.10
N THR A 76 -6.80 16.83 -3.90
CA THR A 76 -7.21 16.25 -5.16
C THR A 76 -7.01 14.76 -5.29
N GLU A 77 -6.35 14.13 -4.33
CA GLU A 77 -6.05 12.70 -4.47
C GLU A 77 -5.57 12.10 -3.17
N TRP A 78 -5.64 10.79 -3.10
CA TRP A 78 -4.95 10.01 -2.08
C TRP A 78 -3.65 9.49 -2.69
N VAL A 79 -2.57 9.56 -1.93
CA VAL A 79 -1.26 9.08 -2.40
C VAL A 79 -0.80 7.96 -1.49
N VAL A 80 -0.56 6.79 -2.08
CA VAL A 80 0.04 5.67 -1.34
C VAL A 80 1.53 5.75 -1.58
N MET A 81 2.27 6.07 -0.54
CA MET A 81 3.72 6.27 -0.67
C MET A 81 4.50 5.00 -0.47
N GLN A 82 4.07 4.17 0.46
CA GLN A 82 4.73 2.90 0.76
C GLN A 82 3.71 1.90 1.27
N LEU A 83 3.87 0.66 0.84
CA LEU A 83 3.09 -0.45 1.36
C LEU A 83 4.02 -1.64 1.39
N GLN A 84 4.35 -2.12 2.57
CA GLN A 84 5.29 -3.22 2.74
C GLN A 84 4.72 -4.21 3.74
N ILE A 85 4.82 -5.49 3.41
CA ILE A 85 4.34 -6.56 4.26
C ILE A 85 5.54 -7.46 4.57
N SER A 86 5.71 -7.83 5.84
CA SER A 86 6.83 -8.67 6.21
C SER A 86 6.73 -10.03 5.51
N ALA A 87 7.87 -10.65 5.27
CA ALA A 87 7.93 -11.88 4.49
C ALA A 87 7.01 -12.97 5.04
N GLU A 88 6.95 -13.09 6.36
CA GLU A 88 6.14 -14.15 6.97
C GLU A 88 4.65 -13.92 6.80
N HIS A 89 4.25 -12.71 6.43
CA HIS A 89 2.84 -12.40 6.24
C HIS A 89 2.46 -12.20 4.77
N GLN A 90 3.41 -12.31 3.87
CA GLN A 90 3.12 -12.17 2.45
C GLN A 90 2.34 -13.39 1.95
N GLY A 91 1.62 -13.19 0.85
CA GLY A 91 0.85 -14.27 0.24
C GLY A 91 -0.45 -14.57 0.93
N ARG A 92 -0.92 -13.72 1.83
CA ARG A 92 -2.15 -13.94 2.58
C ARG A 92 -3.22 -12.89 2.29
N GLY A 93 -2.98 -12.05 1.27
CA GLY A 93 -3.96 -11.04 0.91
C GLY A 93 -3.97 -9.82 1.82
N ILE A 94 -2.98 -9.68 2.69
CA ILE A 94 -2.97 -8.57 3.65
C ILE A 94 -2.78 -7.23 2.95
N GLY A 95 -1.87 -7.18 1.97
CA GLY A 95 -1.67 -5.94 1.22
C GLY A 95 -2.94 -5.48 0.54
N GLU A 96 -3.69 -6.41 -0.02
CA GLU A 96 -4.95 -6.08 -0.67
C GLU A 96 -5.96 -5.57 0.34
N ARG A 97 -6.05 -6.21 1.50
CA ARG A 97 -6.97 -5.74 2.55
C ARG A 97 -6.62 -4.33 3.01
N VAL A 98 -5.33 -4.04 3.15
CA VAL A 98 -4.88 -2.71 3.57
C VAL A 98 -5.23 -1.68 2.50
N LEU A 99 -4.96 -2.01 1.23
CA LEU A 99 -5.29 -1.08 0.15
C LEU A 99 -6.78 -0.81 0.08
N HIS A 100 -7.61 -1.81 0.37
CA HIS A 100 -9.05 -1.57 0.35
C HIS A 100 -9.47 -0.48 1.32
N THR A 101 -8.79 -0.33 2.45
CA THR A 101 -9.14 0.75 3.37
C THR A 101 -8.89 2.12 2.74
N VAL A 102 -7.79 2.27 2.00
CA VAL A 102 -7.49 3.52 1.31
C VAL A 102 -8.46 3.73 0.16
N LEU A 103 -8.73 2.67 -0.60
CA LEU A 103 -9.61 2.78 -1.76
C LEU A 103 -11.03 3.14 -1.35
N GLN A 104 -11.50 2.59 -0.22
CA GLN A 104 -12.83 2.94 0.25
C GLN A 104 -12.91 4.39 0.70
N ALA A 105 -11.89 4.87 1.41
CA ALA A 105 -11.87 6.26 1.83
C ALA A 105 -11.85 7.18 0.61
N ALA A 106 -11.04 6.86 -0.37
CA ALA A 106 -10.94 7.67 -1.57
C ALA A 106 -12.25 7.64 -2.35
N GLN A 107 -12.88 6.48 -2.43
CA GLN A 107 -14.14 6.36 -3.15
C GLN A 107 -15.23 7.21 -2.52
N MET A 108 -15.29 7.21 -1.19
CA MET A 108 -16.29 8.01 -0.50
C MET A 108 -16.08 9.50 -0.70
N GLU A 109 -14.85 9.90 -0.98
CA GLU A 109 -14.53 11.31 -1.21
C GLU A 109 -14.47 11.64 -2.70
N ALA A 110 -14.73 10.65 -3.56
CA ALA A 110 -14.65 10.79 -5.01
C ALA A 110 -13.27 11.26 -5.47
N LEU A 111 -12.22 10.72 -4.85
CA LEU A 111 -10.85 11.08 -5.19
C LEU A 111 -10.13 9.90 -5.81
N PRO A 112 -9.20 10.17 -6.73
CA PRO A 112 -8.34 9.11 -7.25
C PRO A 112 -7.26 8.74 -6.23
N VAL A 113 -6.67 7.57 -6.44
CA VAL A 113 -5.55 7.11 -5.66
C VAL A 113 -4.36 6.94 -6.59
N THR A 114 -3.20 7.47 -6.21
CA THR A 114 -2.00 7.34 -7.01
C THR A 114 -0.91 6.64 -6.20
N LEU A 115 -0.03 5.97 -6.93
CA LEU A 115 1.14 5.33 -6.30
C LEU A 115 2.23 5.16 -7.35
N LYS A 116 3.43 4.83 -6.87
CA LYS A 116 4.54 4.48 -7.74
C LYS A 116 5.03 3.10 -7.32
N VAL A 117 5.39 2.28 -8.30
CA VAL A 117 5.85 0.94 -8.03
C VAL A 117 7.13 0.68 -8.82
N LEU A 118 8.12 0.11 -8.15
CA LEU A 118 9.40 -0.18 -8.81
C LEU A 118 9.20 -1.19 -9.93
N LYS A 119 9.90 -0.97 -11.03
CA LYS A 119 9.88 -1.91 -12.13
C LYS A 119 10.46 -3.23 -11.65
N GLY A 120 9.78 -4.31 -11.99
CA GLY A 120 10.17 -5.63 -11.53
C GLY A 120 9.49 -6.07 -10.24
N ASN A 121 8.77 -5.17 -9.56
CA ASN A 121 8.06 -5.53 -8.35
C ASN A 121 6.74 -6.21 -8.74
N PRO A 122 6.54 -7.47 -8.29
CA PRO A 122 5.31 -8.19 -8.66
C PRO A 122 4.03 -7.56 -8.12
N ALA A 123 4.13 -6.64 -7.19
CA ALA A 123 2.94 -5.97 -6.66
C ALA A 123 2.18 -5.20 -7.74
N LYS A 124 2.83 -4.88 -8.86
CA LYS A 124 2.14 -4.17 -9.94
C LYS A 124 0.90 -4.94 -10.39
N ARG A 125 0.94 -6.26 -10.38
CA ARG A 125 -0.21 -7.06 -10.77
C ARG A 125 -1.38 -6.90 -9.81
N LEU A 126 -1.08 -6.80 -8.53
CA LEU A 126 -2.11 -6.56 -7.53
C LEU A 126 -2.78 -5.20 -7.79
N TYR A 127 -1.97 -4.19 -8.06
CA TYR A 127 -2.52 -2.86 -8.32
C TYR A 127 -3.40 -2.86 -9.57
N GLU A 128 -2.94 -3.53 -10.62
CA GLU A 128 -3.77 -3.61 -11.83
C GLU A 128 -5.09 -4.32 -11.55
N ARG A 129 -5.06 -5.37 -10.75
CA ARG A 129 -6.27 -6.09 -10.38
C ARG A 129 -7.24 -5.20 -9.63
N LEU A 130 -6.73 -4.26 -8.87
CA LEU A 130 -7.55 -3.36 -8.08
C LEU A 130 -8.01 -2.12 -8.85
N GLY A 131 -7.69 -2.04 -10.14
CA GLY A 131 -8.19 -0.97 -10.98
C GLY A 131 -7.20 0.14 -11.25
N PHE A 132 -5.95 0.00 -10.83
CA PHE A 132 -4.94 0.99 -11.13
C PHE A 132 -4.47 0.84 -12.56
N GLU A 133 -4.23 1.96 -13.22
CA GLU A 133 -3.70 1.98 -14.58
C GLU A 133 -2.38 2.72 -14.58
N THR A 134 -1.45 2.27 -15.40
CA THR A 134 -0.18 2.94 -15.55
C THR A 134 -0.40 4.23 -16.32
N ILE A 135 -0.05 5.37 -15.72
CA ILE A 135 -0.21 6.66 -16.37
C ILE A 135 1.13 7.26 -16.79
N GLY A 136 2.23 6.63 -16.43
CA GLY A 136 3.55 7.10 -16.80
C GLY A 136 4.61 6.24 -16.19
N GLU A 137 5.85 6.56 -16.48
CA GLU A 137 6.97 5.83 -15.90
C GLU A 137 8.22 6.67 -15.95
N ASP A 138 9.17 6.34 -15.08
CA ASP A 138 10.50 6.90 -15.15
C ASP A 138 11.49 5.73 -15.25
N ASP A 139 12.76 5.98 -15.02
CA ASP A 139 13.77 4.94 -15.20
C ASP A 139 13.57 3.76 -14.25
N ARG A 140 12.98 3.98 -13.10
CA ARG A 140 12.91 2.97 -12.06
C ARG A 140 11.51 2.54 -11.69
N GLN A 141 10.50 3.38 -11.92
CA GLN A 141 9.16 3.15 -11.41
C GLN A 141 8.09 3.37 -12.45
N PHE A 142 6.99 2.64 -12.28
CA PHE A 142 5.75 2.94 -12.98
C PHE A 142 4.90 3.84 -12.08
N HIS A 143 4.24 4.81 -12.68
CA HIS A 143 3.31 5.69 -11.97
C HIS A 143 1.90 5.20 -12.29
N MET A 144 1.12 4.92 -11.27
CA MET A 144 -0.20 4.32 -11.46
C MET A 144 -1.27 5.15 -10.77
N ARG A 145 -2.48 5.07 -11.31
CA ARG A 145 -3.59 5.83 -10.80
C ARG A 145 -4.88 5.02 -10.90
N ARG A 146 -5.69 5.10 -9.87
CA ARG A 146 -7.01 4.49 -9.87
C ARG A 146 -8.04 5.61 -9.72
N ALA A 147 -8.85 5.83 -10.75
CA ALA A 147 -9.87 6.88 -10.71
C ALA A 147 -11.00 6.45 -9.79
N PRO A 148 -11.71 7.41 -9.18
CA PRO A 148 -12.88 7.06 -8.40
C PRO A 148 -13.94 6.48 -9.33
N ARG A 149 -14.76 5.58 -8.77
CA ARG A 149 -15.80 4.98 -9.55
C ARG A 149 -16.95 5.95 -9.72
N ALA A 150 -17.88 5.54 -10.56
CA ALA A 150 -18.98 6.39 -10.90
C ALA A 150 -19.82 6.77 -9.69
N SER A 151 -20.76 7.65 -9.93
CA SER A 151 -21.55 8.26 -8.90
C SER A 151 -22.27 7.28 -8.00
N ALA A 152 -22.85 7.83 -6.94
CA ALA A 152 -23.56 7.01 -5.99
C ALA A 152 -24.68 6.21 -6.61
N GLU A 153 -25.38 6.76 -7.57
CA GLU A 153 -26.45 6.01 -8.15
C GLU A 153 -25.93 4.88 -8.99
N THR A 154 -24.78 5.05 -9.61
CA THR A 154 -24.13 3.96 -10.27
C THR A 154 -23.74 2.90 -9.27
N CYS A 155 -23.26 3.31 -8.13
CA CYS A 155 -22.91 2.37 -7.10
C CYS A 155 -24.12 1.61 -6.61
N LEU A 156 -25.25 2.27 -6.51
CA LEU A 156 -26.45 1.62 -6.10
C LEU A 156 -26.89 0.58 -7.12
N LEU A 157 -26.76 0.92 -8.38
CA LEU A 157 -27.09 -0.03 -9.41
C LEU A 157 -26.17 -1.23 -9.34
N TYR A 158 -24.96 -0.99 -9.01
CA TYR A 158 -23.98 -2.05 -8.94
C TYR A 158 -23.94 -2.76 -7.63
N THR A 159 -24.78 -2.41 -6.70
CA THR A 159 -24.78 -3.11 -5.45
C THR A 159 -24.95 -4.59 -5.65
N SER A 160 -25.87 -4.95 -6.53
CA SER A 160 -26.07 -6.35 -6.81
C SER A 160 -24.91 -6.90 -7.61
N ASP A 161 -24.38 -6.10 -8.52
CA ASP A 161 -23.26 -6.57 -9.31
C ASP A 161 -22.02 -6.70 -8.46
N ALA A 162 -21.81 -5.78 -7.57
CA ALA A 162 -20.66 -5.88 -6.69
C ALA A 162 -20.76 -7.10 -5.84
N ALA A 163 -21.97 -7.48 -5.50
CA ALA A 163 -22.15 -8.68 -4.71
C ALA A 163 -21.76 -9.91 -5.50
N ASP A 164 -21.79 -9.81 -6.80
CA ASP A 164 -21.42 -10.94 -7.64
C ASP A 164 -19.96 -11.20 -7.58
N GLU A 165 -19.19 -10.28 -7.15
CA GLU A 165 -17.78 -10.51 -7.12
C GLU A 165 -17.25 -10.96 -5.80
#